data_da4def4926ec993f557d5a360a70f1d6
#
_entry.id   da4def4926ec993f557d5a360a70f1d6
#
_cell.length_a   1.000
_cell.length_b   1.000
_cell.length_c   1.000
_cell.angle_alpha   90.00
_cell.angle_beta   90.00
_cell.angle_gamma   90.00
#
_symmetry.space_group_name_H-M   'P 1'
#
loop_
_entity.id
_entity.type
_entity.pdbx_description
1 polymer ?
#
loop_
_entity_poly.entity_id
_entity_poly.type
_entity_poly.pdbx_seq_one_letter_code
_entity_poly.pdbx_strand_id
1 'polypeptide(L)'
;MPQAQKERIRAILAEAQSEDIADEAAVDRFIEEGCRGTLPTNYGGNTACVQLHADDGAELLIDLGSGAREYAGHVMSTRGPVSKAPFHVLMSHLHWDHIMGFPFFVPAYIPGNVVHIYSCHPDAEEAFKRQHGAPSFPVPFDILGAEIHFHTLDPAQDVEINGFHVTPHLLHHAGDAYAYRVRRGESDITYASDGEHKPHLISDDYPYLDFIRGTKLLIFDAQYSLAETVSVKEDWGHSSNFVGVELALLGEVDHLTFFHHEPLNSDEKLDEIVAEARQIERMMRENRKPVHVSGAYDGLELTI
;
A
#
# COMPACT_ATOMS: atom_id res chain seq x y z
N MET A 1 -12.00 5.61 25.67
CA MET A 1 -11.84 6.23 24.35
C MET A 1 -10.52 7.01 24.35
N PRO A 2 -9.61 6.76 23.41
CA PRO A 2 -8.37 7.50 23.29
C PRO A 2 -8.60 9.01 23.12
N GLN A 3 -7.61 9.83 23.53
CA GLN A 3 -7.75 11.30 23.52
C GLN A 3 -7.98 11.82 22.10
N ALA A 4 -7.24 11.32 21.11
CA ALA A 4 -7.39 11.70 19.70
C ALA A 4 -8.81 11.46 19.16
N GLN A 5 -9.43 10.31 19.48
CA GLN A 5 -10.81 10.04 19.10
C GLN A 5 -11.82 11.04 19.72
N LYS A 6 -11.57 11.45 20.97
CA LYS A 6 -12.43 12.45 21.63
C LYS A 6 -12.32 13.81 20.96
N GLU A 7 -11.12 14.20 20.59
CA GLU A 7 -10.86 15.47 19.89
C GLU A 7 -11.50 15.48 18.51
N ARG A 8 -11.35 14.38 17.76
CA ARG A 8 -12.02 14.19 16.46
C ARG A 8 -13.55 14.28 16.55
N ILE A 9 -14.17 13.55 17.49
CA ILE A 9 -15.62 13.63 17.70
C ILE A 9 -16.07 15.05 18.07
N ARG A 10 -15.28 15.76 18.89
CA ARG A 10 -15.59 17.15 19.23
C ARG A 10 -15.52 18.08 18.03
N ALA A 11 -14.51 17.91 17.15
CA ALA A 11 -14.37 18.67 15.92
C ALA A 11 -15.58 18.45 15.00
N ILE A 12 -15.95 17.18 14.77
CA ILE A 12 -17.14 16.81 13.98
C ILE A 12 -18.40 17.48 14.54
N LEU A 13 -18.63 17.34 15.84
CA LEU A 13 -19.83 17.90 16.49
C LEU A 13 -19.84 19.44 16.53
N ALA A 14 -18.69 20.08 16.47
CA ALA A 14 -18.56 21.53 16.44
C ALA A 14 -18.91 22.12 15.05
N GLU A 15 -18.75 21.34 13.98
CA GLU A 15 -19.04 21.75 12.61
C GLU A 15 -20.44 21.39 12.17
N ALA A 16 -21.01 20.27 12.70
CA ALA A 16 -22.35 19.82 12.34
C ALA A 16 -23.43 20.85 12.70
N GLN A 17 -24.29 21.15 11.74
CA GLN A 17 -25.52 21.94 11.96
C GLN A 17 -26.66 20.99 12.36
N SER A 18 -27.75 21.56 12.87
CA SER A 18 -28.92 20.77 13.28
C SER A 18 -29.53 19.96 12.13
N GLU A 19 -29.37 20.43 10.91
CA GLU A 19 -29.88 19.80 9.69
C GLU A 19 -29.02 18.59 9.29
N ASP A 20 -27.73 18.61 9.61
CA ASP A 20 -26.77 17.55 9.31
C ASP A 20 -26.97 16.30 10.18
N ILE A 21 -27.62 16.44 11.32
CA ILE A 21 -27.88 15.39 12.30
C ILE A 21 -29.38 15.11 12.50
N ALA A 22 -30.23 15.54 11.56
CA ALA A 22 -31.70 15.44 11.67
C ALA A 22 -32.17 13.97 11.57
N ASP A 23 -31.53 13.17 10.77
CA ASP A 23 -31.76 11.73 10.60
C ASP A 23 -30.50 11.02 10.13
N GLU A 24 -30.55 9.68 10.05
CA GLU A 24 -29.40 8.83 9.66
C GLU A 24 -28.87 9.20 8.26
N ALA A 25 -29.75 9.45 7.30
CA ALA A 25 -29.35 9.83 5.94
C ALA A 25 -28.70 11.23 5.87
N ALA A 26 -29.08 12.15 6.75
CA ALA A 26 -28.42 13.45 6.88
C ALA A 26 -27.04 13.31 7.49
N VAL A 27 -26.87 12.45 8.50
CA VAL A 27 -25.58 12.11 9.11
C VAL A 27 -24.65 11.50 8.07
N ASP A 28 -25.13 10.52 7.29
CA ASP A 28 -24.34 9.88 6.24
C ASP A 28 -23.85 10.91 5.20
N ARG A 29 -24.74 11.75 4.71
CA ARG A 29 -24.36 12.85 3.78
C ARG A 29 -23.34 13.81 4.40
N PHE A 30 -23.53 14.19 5.67
CA PHE A 30 -22.60 15.07 6.35
C PHE A 30 -21.20 14.42 6.50
N ILE A 31 -21.14 13.14 6.84
CA ILE A 31 -19.87 12.38 6.89
C ILE A 31 -19.21 12.33 5.51
N GLU A 32 -19.98 12.07 4.46
CA GLU A 32 -19.45 11.92 3.10
C GLU A 32 -19.07 13.24 2.43
N GLU A 33 -19.82 14.30 2.64
CA GLU A 33 -19.71 15.56 1.90
C GLU A 33 -19.25 16.74 2.77
N GLY A 34 -19.73 16.83 4.00
CA GLY A 34 -19.49 17.95 4.90
C GLY A 34 -18.16 17.86 5.65
N CYS A 35 -17.74 16.64 6.02
CA CYS A 35 -16.52 16.44 6.79
C CYS A 35 -15.24 16.40 5.95
N ARG A 36 -15.35 16.34 4.63
CA ARG A 36 -14.21 16.17 3.71
C ARG A 36 -13.19 17.31 3.69
N GLY A 37 -13.51 18.46 4.24
CA GLY A 37 -12.63 19.65 4.16
C GLY A 37 -11.94 20.04 5.47
N THR A 38 -12.38 19.50 6.61
CA THR A 38 -12.04 20.05 7.93
C THR A 38 -11.68 18.98 8.96
N LEU A 39 -11.98 17.71 8.69
CA LEU A 39 -11.61 16.64 9.59
C LEU A 39 -10.40 15.90 9.07
N PRO A 40 -9.41 15.63 9.95
CA PRO A 40 -8.28 14.80 9.58
C PRO A 40 -8.78 13.43 9.10
N THR A 41 -8.31 13.01 7.94
CA THR A 41 -8.55 11.67 7.42
C THR A 41 -8.07 10.64 8.45
N ASN A 42 -8.82 9.58 8.66
CA ASN A 42 -8.28 8.47 9.45
C ASN A 42 -7.46 7.60 8.52
N TYR A 43 -6.14 7.76 8.60
CA TYR A 43 -5.24 6.98 7.75
C TYR A 43 -5.20 5.50 8.13
N GLY A 44 -5.66 5.15 9.33
CA GLY A 44 -5.62 3.78 9.83
C GLY A 44 -4.31 3.44 10.49
N GLY A 45 -4.05 2.17 10.70
CA GLY A 45 -2.85 1.67 11.35
C GLY A 45 -2.43 0.30 10.86
N ASN A 46 -3.00 -0.16 9.74
CA ASN A 46 -2.57 -1.39 9.13
C ASN A 46 -1.25 -1.20 8.39
N THR A 47 -0.46 -2.27 8.36
CA THR A 47 0.73 -2.35 7.52
C THR A 47 0.38 -2.93 6.15
N ALA A 48 1.33 -2.90 5.23
CA ALA A 48 1.18 -3.06 3.80
C ALA A 48 0.34 -4.28 3.36
N CYS A 49 -0.79 -4.02 2.72
CA CYS A 49 -1.60 -5.01 2.00
C CYS A 49 -2.46 -4.28 0.96
N VAL A 50 -2.14 -4.46 -0.31
CA VAL A 50 -2.85 -3.82 -1.42
C VAL A 50 -3.54 -4.87 -2.26
N GLN A 51 -4.83 -4.69 -2.55
CA GLN A 51 -5.61 -5.54 -3.43
C GLN A 51 -5.74 -4.90 -4.81
N LEU A 52 -5.38 -5.62 -5.86
CA LEU A 52 -5.75 -5.31 -7.23
C LEU A 52 -6.92 -6.22 -7.62
N HIS A 53 -8.00 -5.61 -8.07
CA HIS A 53 -9.22 -6.31 -8.48
C HIS A 53 -9.61 -5.89 -9.89
N ALA A 54 -9.80 -6.85 -10.79
CA ALA A 54 -10.24 -6.60 -12.16
C ALA A 54 -11.72 -6.89 -12.35
N ASP A 55 -12.36 -6.26 -13.33
CA ASP A 55 -13.79 -6.37 -13.62
C ASP A 55 -14.27 -7.80 -13.88
N ASP A 56 -13.40 -8.68 -14.35
CA ASP A 56 -13.69 -10.11 -14.57
C ASP A 56 -13.53 -10.98 -13.31
N GLY A 57 -13.21 -10.35 -12.17
CA GLY A 57 -13.04 -10.99 -10.87
C GLY A 57 -11.66 -11.57 -10.60
N ALA A 58 -10.67 -11.33 -11.48
CA ALA A 58 -9.28 -11.68 -11.18
C ALA A 58 -8.71 -10.75 -10.10
N GLU A 59 -7.95 -11.33 -9.18
CA GLU A 59 -7.37 -10.61 -8.05
C GLU A 59 -5.89 -10.91 -7.89
N LEU A 60 -5.16 -9.91 -7.40
CA LEU A 60 -3.77 -10.03 -6.97
C LEU A 60 -3.61 -9.18 -5.70
N LEU A 61 -3.12 -9.79 -4.63
CA LEU A 61 -2.68 -9.07 -3.44
C LEU A 61 -1.21 -8.72 -3.57
N ILE A 62 -0.83 -7.57 -3.04
CA ILE A 62 0.58 -7.21 -2.86
C ILE A 62 0.80 -7.00 -1.38
N ASP A 63 1.71 -7.78 -0.82
CA ASP A 63 2.06 -7.92 0.59
C ASP A 63 0.93 -8.44 1.51
N LEU A 64 1.35 -9.01 2.62
CA LEU A 64 0.51 -9.59 3.68
C LEU A 64 0.85 -8.99 5.04
N GLY A 65 0.94 -7.67 5.11
CA GLY A 65 0.99 -6.94 6.37
C GLY A 65 -0.31 -7.07 7.15
N SER A 66 -0.49 -6.32 8.20
CA SER A 66 -1.65 -6.47 9.10
C SER A 66 -3.00 -6.23 8.40
N GLY A 67 -3.03 -5.46 7.29
CA GLY A 67 -4.22 -5.26 6.45
C GLY A 67 -4.77 -6.56 5.85
N ALA A 68 -3.95 -7.61 5.70
CA ALA A 68 -4.39 -8.92 5.23
C ALA A 68 -5.46 -9.56 6.12
N ARG A 69 -5.49 -9.22 7.42
CA ARG A 69 -6.54 -9.67 8.34
C ARG A 69 -7.90 -9.08 7.96
N GLU A 70 -7.95 -7.81 7.61
CA GLU A 70 -9.20 -7.14 7.22
C GLU A 70 -9.69 -7.65 5.86
N TYR A 71 -8.78 -7.79 4.89
CA TYR A 71 -9.09 -8.43 3.62
C TYR A 71 -9.65 -9.84 3.82
N ALA A 72 -9.02 -10.66 4.68
CA ALA A 72 -9.52 -12.00 5.01
C ALA A 72 -10.94 -11.95 5.59
N GLY A 73 -11.22 -11.01 6.51
CA GLY A 73 -12.56 -10.79 7.07
C GLY A 73 -13.59 -10.42 6.00
N HIS A 74 -13.23 -9.55 5.07
CA HIS A 74 -14.07 -9.19 3.92
C HIS A 74 -14.36 -10.41 3.04
N VAL A 75 -13.34 -11.18 2.66
CA VAL A 75 -13.52 -12.42 1.85
C VAL A 75 -14.44 -13.40 2.55
N MET A 76 -14.20 -13.66 3.84
CA MET A 76 -15.02 -14.59 4.63
C MET A 76 -16.49 -14.17 4.70
N SER A 77 -16.77 -12.87 4.80
CA SER A 77 -18.13 -12.34 4.88
C SER A 77 -18.86 -12.31 3.54
N THR A 78 -18.14 -12.06 2.43
CA THR A 78 -18.73 -11.87 1.10
C THR A 78 -18.73 -13.13 0.23
N ARG A 79 -17.70 -13.99 0.36
CA ARG A 79 -17.49 -15.17 -0.50
C ARG A 79 -17.63 -16.49 0.26
N GLY A 80 -17.66 -16.43 1.59
CA GLY A 80 -17.70 -17.61 2.45
C GLY A 80 -16.31 -18.22 2.68
N PRO A 81 -16.24 -19.36 3.41
CA PRO A 81 -14.98 -19.92 3.89
C PRO A 81 -14.10 -20.55 2.81
N VAL A 82 -14.69 -21.12 1.77
CA VAL A 82 -13.95 -21.75 0.67
C VAL A 82 -14.07 -20.88 -0.57
N SER A 83 -12.96 -20.33 -1.02
CA SER A 83 -12.91 -19.52 -2.24
C SER A 83 -13.02 -20.41 -3.49
N LYS A 84 -13.75 -19.91 -4.50
CA LYS A 84 -13.85 -20.57 -5.80
C LYS A 84 -12.58 -20.43 -6.65
N ALA A 85 -11.79 -19.42 -6.39
CA ALA A 85 -10.54 -19.14 -7.07
C ALA A 85 -9.38 -19.14 -6.08
N PRO A 86 -8.16 -19.50 -6.50
CA PRO A 86 -6.96 -19.35 -5.68
C PRO A 86 -6.74 -17.91 -5.26
N PHE A 87 -6.07 -17.74 -4.11
CA PHE A 87 -5.50 -16.45 -3.71
C PHE A 87 -4.11 -16.31 -4.34
N HIS A 88 -3.85 -15.19 -4.97
CA HIS A 88 -2.56 -14.85 -5.54
C HIS A 88 -1.97 -13.69 -4.77
N VAL A 89 -0.77 -13.88 -4.22
CA VAL A 89 -0.08 -12.89 -3.38
C VAL A 89 1.31 -12.64 -3.94
N LEU A 90 1.64 -11.38 -4.18
CA LEU A 90 2.94 -10.93 -4.66
C LEU A 90 3.64 -10.23 -3.50
N MET A 91 4.83 -10.70 -3.12
CA MET A 91 5.59 -10.15 -2.00
C MET A 91 6.65 -9.18 -2.48
N SER A 92 6.59 -7.94 -2.00
CA SER A 92 7.65 -6.95 -2.26
C SER A 92 8.95 -7.34 -1.57
N HIS A 93 8.88 -7.68 -0.31
CA HIS A 93 9.99 -8.19 0.50
C HIS A 93 9.48 -8.90 1.76
N LEU A 94 10.39 -9.30 2.66
CA LEU A 94 10.05 -10.20 3.77
C LEU A 94 10.23 -9.54 5.15
N HIS A 95 10.24 -8.21 5.25
CA HIS A 95 10.18 -7.53 6.53
C HIS A 95 8.87 -7.83 7.24
N TRP A 96 8.89 -7.73 8.55
CA TRP A 96 7.80 -8.25 9.36
C TRP A 96 6.48 -7.57 9.10
N ASP A 97 6.48 -6.29 8.91
CA ASP A 97 5.29 -5.48 8.60
C ASP A 97 4.67 -5.80 7.23
N HIS A 98 5.39 -6.50 6.34
CA HIS A 98 4.87 -7.01 5.07
C HIS A 98 4.40 -8.46 5.12
N ILE A 99 4.72 -9.23 6.16
CA ILE A 99 4.31 -10.64 6.30
C ILE A 99 3.48 -10.92 7.56
N MET A 100 3.42 -10.00 8.53
CA MET A 100 2.84 -10.22 9.86
C MET A 100 1.34 -10.50 9.87
N GLY A 101 0.62 -10.17 8.81
CA GLY A 101 -0.81 -10.44 8.67
C GLY A 101 -1.12 -11.88 8.25
N PHE A 102 -0.17 -12.59 7.67
CA PHE A 102 -0.41 -13.95 7.18
C PHE A 102 -0.86 -14.94 8.29
N PRO A 103 -0.31 -14.94 9.52
CA PRO A 103 -0.82 -15.77 10.61
C PRO A 103 -2.29 -15.51 10.97
N PHE A 104 -2.86 -14.40 10.52
CA PHE A 104 -4.27 -14.00 10.72
C PHE A 104 -5.08 -14.04 9.42
N PHE A 105 -4.48 -14.51 8.34
CA PHE A 105 -5.15 -14.71 7.06
C PHE A 105 -5.99 -16.00 7.11
N VAL A 106 -7.22 -15.88 7.63
CA VAL A 106 -8.12 -17.00 7.90
C VAL A 106 -8.27 -17.96 6.72
N PRO A 107 -8.33 -17.54 5.44
CA PRO A 107 -8.41 -18.46 4.31
C PRO A 107 -7.29 -19.52 4.25
N ALA A 108 -6.09 -19.23 4.79
CA ALA A 108 -5.00 -20.20 4.83
C ALA A 108 -5.24 -21.40 5.78
N TYR A 109 -6.19 -21.27 6.72
CA TYR A 109 -6.54 -22.32 7.67
C TYR A 109 -7.63 -23.26 7.16
N ILE A 110 -8.26 -22.93 6.04
CA ILE A 110 -9.49 -23.61 5.58
C ILE A 110 -9.15 -24.61 4.47
N PRO A 111 -9.42 -25.92 4.69
CA PRO A 111 -9.23 -26.92 3.66
C PRO A 111 -10.05 -26.62 2.40
N GLY A 112 -9.45 -26.83 1.25
CA GLY A 112 -10.04 -26.55 -0.06
C GLY A 112 -9.71 -25.17 -0.62
N ASN A 113 -9.09 -24.28 0.15
CA ASN A 113 -8.48 -23.07 -0.38
C ASN A 113 -7.08 -23.36 -0.95
N VAL A 114 -6.68 -22.55 -1.92
CA VAL A 114 -5.34 -22.57 -2.52
C VAL A 114 -4.76 -21.16 -2.43
N VAL A 115 -3.50 -21.05 -1.99
CA VAL A 115 -2.77 -19.78 -1.88
C VAL A 115 -1.46 -19.89 -2.64
N HIS A 116 -1.27 -19.02 -3.62
CA HIS A 116 -0.02 -18.87 -4.34
C HIS A 116 0.71 -17.62 -3.84
N ILE A 117 1.93 -17.78 -3.37
CA ILE A 117 2.80 -16.69 -2.90
C ILE A 117 3.97 -16.57 -3.86
N TYR A 118 4.10 -15.43 -4.50
CA TYR A 118 5.14 -15.10 -5.47
C TYR A 118 6.13 -14.11 -4.84
N SER A 119 7.42 -14.36 -4.96
CA SER A 119 8.46 -13.49 -4.39
C SER A 119 9.75 -13.59 -5.19
N CYS A 120 10.48 -12.50 -5.32
CA CYS A 120 11.84 -12.51 -5.82
C CYS A 120 12.85 -13.05 -4.76
N HIS A 121 12.42 -13.24 -3.51
CA HIS A 121 13.24 -13.81 -2.44
C HIS A 121 13.10 -15.33 -2.41
N PRO A 122 14.19 -16.08 -2.58
CA PRO A 122 14.14 -17.54 -2.60
C PRO A 122 13.82 -18.18 -1.24
N ASP A 123 13.99 -17.44 -0.15
CA ASP A 123 13.74 -17.85 1.23
C ASP A 123 12.35 -17.42 1.77
N ALA A 124 11.44 -17.00 0.88
CA ALA A 124 10.10 -16.59 1.27
C ALA A 124 9.36 -17.68 2.07
N GLU A 125 9.40 -18.92 1.62
CA GLU A 125 8.76 -20.05 2.33
C GLU A 125 9.32 -20.22 3.75
N GLU A 126 10.63 -20.09 3.92
CA GLU A 126 11.26 -20.19 5.25
C GLU A 126 10.83 -19.03 6.14
N ALA A 127 10.75 -17.80 5.62
CA ALA A 127 10.30 -16.63 6.38
C ALA A 127 8.87 -16.79 6.89
N PHE A 128 7.96 -17.26 6.04
CA PHE A 128 6.56 -17.53 6.42
C PHE A 128 6.45 -18.67 7.45
N LYS A 129 7.21 -19.75 7.29
CA LYS A 129 7.27 -20.84 8.28
C LYS A 129 7.81 -20.39 9.62
N ARG A 130 8.83 -19.52 9.62
CA ARG A 130 9.46 -19.02 10.84
C ARG A 130 8.52 -18.20 11.71
N GLN A 131 7.65 -17.36 11.13
CA GLN A 131 6.68 -16.61 11.91
C GLN A 131 5.60 -17.49 12.56
N HIS A 132 5.33 -18.68 12.01
CA HIS A 132 4.48 -19.70 12.60
C HIS A 132 5.21 -20.62 13.61
N GLY A 133 6.46 -20.33 13.94
CA GLY A 133 7.28 -21.10 14.87
C GLY A 133 6.99 -20.78 16.34
N ALA A 134 6.99 -21.83 17.17
CA ALA A 134 6.99 -21.65 18.62
C ALA A 134 8.30 -20.96 19.07
N PRO A 135 8.27 -20.09 20.10
CA PRO A 135 7.14 -19.72 20.95
C PRO A 135 6.31 -18.54 20.40
N SER A 136 6.64 -18.00 19.22
CA SER A 136 6.05 -16.74 18.73
C SER A 136 4.61 -16.88 18.28
N PHE A 137 4.23 -18.04 17.70
CA PHE A 137 2.89 -18.31 17.24
C PHE A 137 2.44 -19.73 17.60
N PRO A 138 1.15 -19.94 18.04
CA PRO A 138 0.69 -21.21 18.58
C PRO A 138 0.36 -22.25 17.51
N VAL A 139 0.15 -21.82 16.24
CA VAL A 139 -0.26 -22.71 15.14
C VAL A 139 0.92 -22.92 14.20
N PRO A 140 1.52 -24.13 14.15
CA PRO A 140 2.58 -24.45 13.19
C PRO A 140 2.11 -24.32 11.75
N PHE A 141 3.00 -23.90 10.85
CA PHE A 141 2.70 -23.71 9.44
C PHE A 141 2.15 -25.01 8.78
N ASP A 142 2.72 -26.15 9.13
CA ASP A 142 2.40 -27.46 8.54
C ASP A 142 0.99 -27.96 8.84
N ILE A 143 0.24 -27.32 9.76
CA ILE A 143 -1.16 -27.66 10.06
C ILE A 143 -2.16 -26.70 9.43
N LEU A 144 -1.72 -25.75 8.61
CA LEU A 144 -2.61 -24.93 7.81
C LEU A 144 -3.44 -25.80 6.87
N GLY A 145 -4.73 -25.49 6.73
CA GLY A 145 -5.65 -26.32 5.98
C GLY A 145 -5.62 -26.11 4.46
N ALA A 146 -5.20 -24.94 4.00
CA ALA A 146 -5.10 -24.60 2.58
C ALA A 146 -3.86 -25.23 1.93
N GLU A 147 -3.92 -25.42 0.61
CA GLU A 147 -2.73 -25.72 -0.20
C GLU A 147 -1.95 -24.41 -0.43
N ILE A 148 -0.69 -24.33 0.05
CA ILE A 148 0.14 -23.13 -0.07
C ILE A 148 1.32 -23.42 -0.97
N HIS A 149 1.46 -22.63 -2.03
CA HIS A 149 2.51 -22.78 -3.04
C HIS A 149 3.37 -21.54 -3.09
N PHE A 150 4.68 -21.71 -2.89
CA PHE A 150 5.66 -20.63 -3.04
C PHE A 150 6.29 -20.68 -4.43
N HIS A 151 6.38 -19.52 -5.07
CA HIS A 151 6.96 -19.33 -6.39
C HIS A 151 8.07 -18.29 -6.33
N THR A 152 9.31 -18.72 -6.58
CA THR A 152 10.43 -17.79 -6.70
C THR A 152 10.43 -17.18 -8.08
N LEU A 153 10.37 -15.85 -8.15
CA LEU A 153 10.44 -15.08 -9.37
C LEU A 153 11.88 -14.73 -9.74
N ASP A 154 12.18 -14.68 -11.03
CA ASP A 154 13.41 -14.09 -11.52
C ASP A 154 13.20 -12.56 -11.63
N PRO A 155 13.95 -11.72 -10.87
CA PRO A 155 13.76 -10.28 -10.91
C PRO A 155 14.13 -9.62 -12.24
N ALA A 156 14.77 -10.35 -13.14
CA ALA A 156 15.10 -9.89 -14.49
C ALA A 156 14.02 -10.20 -15.53
N GLN A 157 12.92 -10.85 -15.14
CA GLN A 157 11.91 -11.32 -16.08
C GLN A 157 10.51 -10.87 -15.68
N ASP A 158 9.75 -10.46 -16.68
CA ASP A 158 8.31 -10.25 -16.55
C ASP A 158 7.60 -11.59 -16.34
N VAL A 159 6.52 -11.57 -15.56
CA VAL A 159 5.71 -12.75 -15.27
C VAL A 159 4.22 -12.45 -15.40
N GLU A 160 3.46 -13.44 -15.83
CA GLU A 160 2.00 -13.40 -15.84
C GLU A 160 1.45 -14.08 -14.58
N ILE A 161 0.68 -13.36 -13.76
CA ILE A 161 0.05 -13.88 -12.55
C ILE A 161 -1.44 -13.57 -12.61
N ASN A 162 -2.28 -14.58 -12.69
CA ASN A 162 -3.74 -14.45 -12.72
C ASN A 162 -4.26 -13.40 -13.73
N GLY A 163 -3.61 -13.32 -14.91
CA GLY A 163 -3.94 -12.35 -15.95
C GLY A 163 -3.43 -10.93 -15.72
N PHE A 164 -2.59 -10.73 -14.73
CA PHE A 164 -1.82 -9.50 -14.52
C PHE A 164 -0.40 -9.69 -15.03
N HIS A 165 0.06 -8.77 -15.88
CA HIS A 165 1.45 -8.73 -16.34
C HIS A 165 2.27 -7.95 -15.32
N VAL A 166 3.22 -8.62 -14.68
CA VAL A 166 4.02 -8.11 -13.55
C VAL A 166 5.48 -7.99 -13.96
N THR A 167 6.04 -6.80 -13.80
CA THR A 167 7.46 -6.49 -14.02
C THR A 167 8.09 -6.14 -12.67
N PRO A 168 9.06 -6.92 -12.16
CA PRO A 168 9.80 -6.61 -10.95
C PRO A 168 10.86 -5.51 -11.19
N HIS A 169 11.19 -4.75 -10.13
CA HIS A 169 12.31 -3.83 -10.11
C HIS A 169 12.93 -3.77 -8.72
N LEU A 170 14.23 -4.00 -8.61
CA LEU A 170 14.95 -3.94 -7.34
C LEU A 170 15.03 -2.50 -6.83
N LEU A 171 14.65 -2.29 -5.57
CA LEU A 171 14.76 -1.03 -4.84
C LEU A 171 15.95 -1.04 -3.89
N HIS A 172 16.43 0.14 -3.53
CA HIS A 172 17.45 0.30 -2.51
C HIS A 172 16.80 0.27 -1.11
N HIS A 173 16.86 -0.89 -0.48
CA HIS A 173 16.32 -1.13 0.86
C HIS A 173 17.12 -2.23 1.57
N ALA A 174 17.14 -2.23 2.91
CA ALA A 174 17.83 -3.26 3.68
C ALA A 174 17.15 -4.63 3.47
N GLY A 175 17.92 -5.62 3.03
CA GLY A 175 17.41 -6.97 2.74
C GLY A 175 16.73 -7.12 1.38
N ASP A 176 16.94 -6.17 0.47
CA ASP A 176 16.34 -6.04 -0.85
C ASP A 176 14.80 -5.94 -0.81
N ALA A 177 14.25 -4.95 -1.46
CA ALA A 177 12.81 -4.84 -1.71
C ALA A 177 12.58 -4.73 -3.22
N TYR A 178 11.42 -5.17 -3.69
CA TYR A 178 11.07 -5.12 -5.10
C TYR A 178 9.82 -4.29 -5.31
N ALA A 179 9.94 -3.27 -6.15
CA ALA A 179 8.77 -2.63 -6.75
C ALA A 179 8.19 -3.54 -7.83
N TYR A 180 6.91 -3.40 -8.06
CA TYR A 180 6.20 -4.14 -9.11
C TYR A 180 5.38 -3.20 -9.97
N ARG A 181 5.64 -3.21 -11.28
CA ARG A 181 4.74 -2.60 -12.25
C ARG A 181 3.76 -3.64 -12.73
N VAL A 182 2.48 -3.41 -12.50
CA VAL A 182 1.40 -4.36 -12.78
C VAL A 182 0.48 -3.77 -13.84
N ARG A 183 0.34 -4.48 -14.95
CA ARG A 183 -0.47 -4.04 -16.10
C ARG A 183 -1.56 -5.06 -16.39
N ARG A 184 -2.76 -4.55 -16.73
CA ARG A 184 -3.87 -5.34 -17.22
C ARG A 184 -4.78 -4.49 -18.10
N GLY A 185 -4.91 -4.82 -19.38
CA GLY A 185 -5.63 -3.97 -20.34
C GLY A 185 -5.02 -2.57 -20.40
N GLU A 186 -5.84 -1.56 -20.12
CA GLU A 186 -5.41 -0.15 -20.06
C GLU A 186 -4.90 0.26 -18.68
N SER A 187 -5.08 -0.56 -17.64
CA SER A 187 -4.63 -0.26 -16.29
C SER A 187 -3.12 -0.52 -16.13
N ASP A 188 -2.42 0.41 -15.51
CA ASP A 188 -0.97 0.42 -15.32
C ASP A 188 -0.66 1.01 -13.95
N ILE A 189 -0.25 0.18 -13.02
CA ILE A 189 -0.04 0.52 -11.61
C ILE A 189 1.38 0.13 -11.23
N THR A 190 2.09 1.02 -10.57
CA THR A 190 3.39 0.71 -9.95
C THR A 190 3.25 0.75 -8.43
N TYR A 191 3.52 -0.39 -7.79
CA TYR A 191 3.68 -0.49 -6.34
C TYR A 191 5.17 -0.40 -6.00
N ALA A 192 5.56 0.58 -5.22
CA ALA A 192 6.94 0.88 -4.87
C ALA A 192 7.05 1.30 -3.40
N SER A 193 6.74 0.36 -2.51
CA SER A 193 6.95 0.50 -1.08
C SER A 193 8.40 0.17 -0.73
N ASP A 194 8.92 0.80 0.33
CA ASP A 194 10.23 0.50 0.90
C ASP A 194 11.38 0.68 -0.09
N GLY A 195 11.54 1.90 -0.54
CA GLY A 195 12.61 2.28 -1.44
C GLY A 195 13.21 3.63 -1.11
N GLU A 196 14.53 3.68 -0.92
CA GLU A 196 15.26 4.94 -0.78
C GLU A 196 15.75 5.44 -2.13
N HIS A 197 15.29 6.62 -2.51
CA HIS A 197 15.77 7.35 -3.67
C HIS A 197 16.50 8.61 -3.21
N LYS A 198 17.82 8.66 -3.41
CA LYS A 198 18.64 9.79 -2.99
C LYS A 198 18.48 10.98 -3.94
N PRO A 199 18.06 12.16 -3.47
CA PRO A 199 17.75 13.30 -4.34
C PRO A 199 18.89 13.69 -5.29
N HIS A 200 20.15 13.60 -4.82
CA HIS A 200 21.32 13.96 -5.62
C HIS A 200 21.63 12.97 -6.77
N LEU A 201 21.00 11.80 -6.80
CA LEU A 201 21.13 10.80 -7.87
C LEU A 201 20.02 10.91 -8.91
N ILE A 202 18.93 11.65 -8.63
CA ILE A 202 17.82 11.82 -9.53
C ILE A 202 18.23 12.78 -10.66
N SER A 203 18.18 12.26 -11.87
CA SER A 203 18.45 12.99 -13.11
C SER A 203 17.60 12.39 -14.23
N ASP A 204 17.55 13.02 -15.40
CA ASP A 204 16.76 12.51 -16.54
C ASP A 204 17.18 11.08 -16.96
N ASP A 205 18.41 10.66 -16.66
CA ASP A 205 18.94 9.34 -16.94
C ASP A 205 18.81 8.35 -15.74
N TYR A 206 18.05 8.70 -14.70
CA TYR A 206 17.89 7.84 -13.54
C TYR A 206 17.11 6.57 -13.93
N PRO A 207 17.68 5.35 -13.78
CA PRO A 207 17.09 4.14 -14.33
C PRO A 207 15.68 3.81 -13.83
N TYR A 208 15.36 4.21 -12.62
CA TYR A 208 14.02 4.03 -12.05
C TYR A 208 12.94 4.81 -12.80
N LEU A 209 13.28 5.92 -13.48
CA LEU A 209 12.32 6.70 -14.26
C LEU A 209 11.73 5.90 -15.42
N ASP A 210 12.53 5.08 -16.09
CA ASP A 210 12.03 4.23 -17.18
C ASP A 210 11.05 3.18 -16.68
N PHE A 211 11.27 2.68 -15.46
CA PHE A 211 10.38 1.71 -14.82
C PHE A 211 9.00 2.29 -14.48
N ILE A 212 8.93 3.55 -14.02
CA ILE A 212 7.67 4.20 -13.63
C ILE A 212 7.05 5.04 -14.74
N ARG A 213 7.75 5.26 -15.86
CA ARG A 213 7.33 6.21 -16.91
C ARG A 213 5.92 5.93 -17.41
N GLY A 214 5.06 6.96 -17.29
CA GLY A 214 3.67 6.94 -17.76
C GLY A 214 2.76 6.00 -17.00
N THR A 215 3.16 5.49 -15.82
CA THR A 215 2.24 4.70 -14.98
C THR A 215 1.04 5.54 -14.57
N LYS A 216 -0.15 4.95 -14.55
CA LYS A 216 -1.38 5.65 -14.17
C LYS A 216 -1.49 5.88 -12.67
N LEU A 217 -1.01 4.92 -11.87
CA LEU A 217 -0.95 5.03 -10.41
C LEU A 217 0.42 4.59 -9.91
N LEU A 218 1.11 5.47 -9.22
CA LEU A 218 2.31 5.16 -8.46
C LEU A 218 1.96 5.15 -6.96
N ILE A 219 1.99 3.98 -6.34
CA ILE A 219 1.92 3.80 -4.90
C ILE A 219 3.35 3.85 -4.38
N PHE A 220 3.68 4.89 -3.61
CA PHE A 220 5.06 5.25 -3.32
C PHE A 220 5.30 5.45 -1.83
N ASP A 221 6.41 4.92 -1.34
CA ASP A 221 6.89 5.13 0.02
C ASP A 221 7.30 6.60 0.24
N ALA A 222 6.63 7.26 1.15
CA ALA A 222 6.95 8.63 1.55
C ALA A 222 6.87 8.77 3.07
N GLN A 223 7.71 8.01 3.76
CA GLN A 223 7.70 7.93 5.21
C GLN A 223 8.19 9.22 5.87
N TYR A 224 9.10 9.96 5.22
CA TYR A 224 9.81 11.08 5.81
C TYR A 224 9.56 12.41 5.08
N SER A 225 9.81 13.52 5.79
CA SER A 225 10.03 14.83 5.17
C SER A 225 11.42 14.87 4.51
N LEU A 226 11.62 15.81 3.57
CA LEU A 226 12.94 16.03 2.96
C LEU A 226 14.03 16.29 4.00
N ALA A 227 13.73 17.08 5.04
CA ALA A 227 14.71 17.41 6.08
C ALA A 227 15.15 16.18 6.88
N GLU A 228 14.23 15.24 7.15
CA GLU A 228 14.54 13.99 7.84
C GLU A 228 15.36 13.05 6.95
N THR A 229 15.04 12.94 5.67
CA THR A 229 15.72 12.07 4.70
C THR A 229 17.20 12.43 4.54
N VAL A 230 17.54 13.72 4.52
CA VAL A 230 18.93 14.18 4.31
C VAL A 230 19.72 14.36 5.62
N SER A 231 19.15 14.07 6.77
CA SER A 231 19.80 14.30 8.07
C SER A 231 19.96 13.06 8.92
N VAL A 232 18.86 12.59 9.53
CA VAL A 232 18.90 11.50 10.54
C VAL A 232 18.41 10.18 10.01
N LYS A 233 17.75 10.16 8.85
CA LYS A 233 17.11 8.98 8.25
C LYS A 233 17.77 8.54 6.93
N GLU A 234 18.93 9.10 6.59
CA GLU A 234 19.72 8.63 5.44
C GLU A 234 20.14 7.17 5.63
N ASP A 235 20.05 6.38 4.57
CA ASP A 235 20.31 4.92 4.56
C ASP A 235 19.33 4.08 5.41
N TRP A 236 18.15 4.63 5.75
CA TRP A 236 17.09 3.86 6.42
C TRP A 236 16.19 3.10 5.43
N GLY A 237 16.37 3.32 4.14
CA GLY A 237 15.68 2.58 3.08
C GLY A 237 14.31 3.12 2.71
N HIS A 238 14.00 4.39 3.06
CA HIS A 238 12.73 5.04 2.77
C HIS A 238 12.93 6.42 2.13
N SER A 239 11.92 6.87 1.40
CA SER A 239 11.94 8.14 0.67
C SER A 239 11.10 9.23 1.35
N SER A 240 11.10 10.42 0.74
CA SER A 240 10.31 11.57 1.17
C SER A 240 9.22 11.93 0.17
N ASN A 241 8.26 12.73 0.65
CA ASN A 241 7.22 13.32 -0.18
C ASN A 241 7.80 14.17 -1.34
N PHE A 242 8.90 14.91 -1.09
CA PHE A 242 9.58 15.69 -2.12
C PHE A 242 10.10 14.80 -3.25
N VAL A 243 10.83 13.73 -2.89
CA VAL A 243 11.40 12.77 -3.85
C VAL A 243 10.30 12.08 -4.65
N GLY A 244 9.21 11.68 -3.98
CA GLY A 244 8.05 11.08 -4.67
C GLY A 244 7.45 12.00 -5.73
N VAL A 245 7.29 13.29 -5.42
CA VAL A 245 6.79 14.29 -6.38
C VAL A 245 7.77 14.50 -7.54
N GLU A 246 9.07 14.61 -7.26
CA GLU A 246 10.08 14.79 -8.31
C GLU A 246 10.09 13.62 -9.28
N LEU A 247 10.13 12.38 -8.76
CA LEU A 247 10.07 11.17 -9.59
C LEU A 247 8.77 11.07 -10.39
N ALA A 248 7.64 11.40 -9.78
CA ALA A 248 6.34 11.35 -10.47
C ALA A 248 6.25 12.37 -11.61
N LEU A 249 6.80 13.59 -11.43
CA LEU A 249 6.86 14.61 -12.49
C LEU A 249 7.79 14.21 -13.63
N LEU A 250 8.99 13.68 -13.31
CA LEU A 250 9.96 13.22 -14.30
C LEU A 250 9.52 11.94 -15.03
N GLY A 251 8.81 11.07 -14.31
CA GLY A 251 8.24 9.82 -14.84
C GLY A 251 6.90 10.00 -15.55
N GLU A 252 6.35 11.22 -15.66
CA GLU A 252 5.06 11.50 -16.28
C GLU A 252 3.90 10.67 -15.70
N VAL A 253 3.92 10.44 -14.40
CA VAL A 253 2.91 9.68 -13.66
C VAL A 253 1.59 10.45 -13.61
N ASP A 254 0.45 9.75 -13.72
CA ASP A 254 -0.86 10.41 -13.64
C ASP A 254 -1.28 10.69 -12.19
N HIS A 255 -1.10 9.69 -11.31
CA HIS A 255 -1.50 9.77 -9.91
C HIS A 255 -0.39 9.20 -9.01
N LEU A 256 0.09 10.00 -8.08
CA LEU A 256 1.00 9.62 -7.01
C LEU A 256 0.21 9.47 -5.71
N THR A 257 0.25 8.29 -5.12
CA THR A 257 -0.35 8.02 -3.80
C THR A 257 0.74 7.66 -2.81
N PHE A 258 0.88 8.46 -1.75
CA PHE A 258 1.79 8.14 -0.67
C PHE A 258 1.26 6.99 0.17
N PHE A 259 2.15 6.08 0.48
CA PHE A 259 1.91 4.83 1.19
C PHE A 259 3.01 4.62 2.23
N HIS A 260 2.90 3.61 3.07
CA HIS A 260 3.91 3.24 4.07
C HIS A 260 4.30 4.40 5.00
N HIS A 261 3.28 5.02 5.60
CA HIS A 261 3.45 6.19 6.46
C HIS A 261 4.24 5.86 7.73
N GLU A 262 5.05 6.81 8.21
CA GLU A 262 5.72 6.70 9.51
C GLU A 262 4.68 6.47 10.63
N PRO A 263 4.76 5.33 11.37
CA PRO A 263 3.73 4.97 12.36
C PRO A 263 3.55 5.97 13.50
N LEU A 264 4.54 6.84 13.73
CA LEU A 264 4.48 7.88 14.78
C LEU A 264 3.80 9.17 14.30
N ASN A 265 3.52 9.31 13.00
CA ASN A 265 2.82 10.47 12.49
C ASN A 265 1.34 10.44 12.88
N SER A 266 0.82 11.58 13.31
CA SER A 266 -0.63 11.75 13.48
C SER A 266 -1.30 11.93 12.11
N ASP A 267 -2.63 11.74 12.06
CA ASP A 267 -3.40 11.98 10.84
C ASP A 267 -3.23 13.41 10.32
N GLU A 268 -3.19 14.41 11.21
CA GLU A 268 -2.95 15.81 10.86
C GLU A 268 -1.57 15.99 10.20
N LYS A 269 -0.56 15.27 10.71
CA LYS A 269 0.78 15.32 10.12
C LYS A 269 0.81 14.71 8.73
N LEU A 270 0.07 13.64 8.49
CA LEU A 270 -0.06 13.02 7.17
C LEU A 270 -0.80 13.93 6.19
N ASP A 271 -1.86 14.62 6.64
CA ASP A 271 -2.54 15.64 5.84
C ASP A 271 -1.59 16.80 5.46
N GLU A 272 -0.74 17.27 6.40
CA GLU A 272 0.28 18.27 6.11
C GLU A 272 1.28 17.79 5.05
N ILE A 273 1.76 16.54 5.14
CA ILE A 273 2.71 15.96 4.17
C ILE A 273 2.07 15.92 2.77
N VAL A 274 0.82 15.50 2.65
CA VAL A 274 0.09 15.47 1.37
C VAL A 274 -0.14 16.89 0.83
N ALA A 275 -0.53 17.82 1.70
CA ALA A 275 -0.74 19.24 1.31
C ALA A 275 0.55 19.90 0.83
N GLU A 276 1.67 19.66 1.53
CA GLU A 276 3.01 20.10 1.13
C GLU A 276 3.41 19.52 -0.23
N ALA A 277 3.22 18.21 -0.44
CA ALA A 277 3.53 17.56 -1.69
C ALA A 277 2.72 18.13 -2.87
N ARG A 278 1.44 18.43 -2.67
CA ARG A 278 0.62 19.13 -3.67
C ARG A 278 1.13 20.54 -3.99
N GLN A 279 1.72 21.22 -3.00
CA GLN A 279 2.35 22.52 -3.23
C GLN A 279 3.66 22.37 -4.00
N ILE A 280 4.51 21.40 -3.63
CA ILE A 280 5.76 21.07 -4.31
C ILE A 280 5.48 20.73 -5.78
N GLU A 281 4.48 19.87 -6.04
CA GLU A 281 4.06 19.51 -7.39
C GLU A 281 3.73 20.74 -8.24
N ARG A 282 2.92 21.66 -7.73
CA ARG A 282 2.59 22.91 -8.46
C ARG A 282 3.81 23.79 -8.73
N MET A 283 4.78 23.82 -7.83
CA MET A 283 6.00 24.62 -7.98
C MET A 283 6.99 24.00 -8.97
N MET A 284 7.15 22.67 -8.94
CA MET A 284 8.14 21.94 -9.75
C MET A 284 7.61 21.52 -11.12
N ARG A 285 6.30 21.50 -11.30
CA ARG A 285 5.66 21.00 -12.53
C ARG A 285 6.12 21.76 -13.78
N GLU A 286 6.31 23.08 -13.70
CA GLU A 286 6.64 23.94 -14.86
C GLU A 286 5.64 23.72 -16.02
N ASN A 287 6.12 23.17 -17.15
CA ASN A 287 5.33 22.87 -18.34
C ASN A 287 4.94 21.37 -18.45
N ARG A 288 5.20 20.55 -17.41
CA ARG A 288 4.87 19.12 -17.39
C ARG A 288 3.38 18.90 -17.14
N LYS A 289 2.93 17.69 -17.42
CA LYS A 289 1.58 17.22 -17.08
C LYS A 289 1.37 17.30 -15.56
N PRO A 290 0.20 17.76 -15.09
CA PRO A 290 -0.13 17.71 -13.68
C PRO A 290 -0.14 16.28 -13.16
N VAL A 291 0.43 16.08 -11.95
CA VAL A 291 0.34 14.83 -11.20
C VAL A 291 -0.72 15.00 -10.10
N HIS A 292 -1.70 14.11 -10.06
CA HIS A 292 -2.60 14.05 -8.90
C HIS A 292 -1.85 13.48 -7.71
N VAL A 293 -1.94 14.13 -6.53
CA VAL A 293 -1.24 13.69 -5.31
C VAL A 293 -2.25 13.40 -4.20
N SER A 294 -2.18 12.20 -3.63
CA SER A 294 -3.01 11.76 -2.49
C SER A 294 -2.19 11.00 -1.45
N GLY A 295 -2.77 10.76 -0.29
CA GLY A 295 -2.27 9.83 0.72
C GLY A 295 -3.17 8.59 0.77
N ALA A 296 -2.57 7.41 0.88
CA ALA A 296 -3.31 6.17 1.09
C ALA A 296 -3.79 6.08 2.54
N TYR A 297 -4.93 5.45 2.76
CA TYR A 297 -5.50 5.17 4.07
C TYR A 297 -6.17 3.79 4.04
N ASP A 298 -6.40 3.21 5.22
CA ASP A 298 -7.07 1.90 5.33
C ASP A 298 -8.45 1.93 4.66
N GLY A 299 -8.66 1.04 3.68
CA GLY A 299 -9.90 0.96 2.92
C GLY A 299 -10.02 1.94 1.73
N LEU A 300 -8.95 2.66 1.35
CA LEU A 300 -8.97 3.49 0.13
C LEU A 300 -9.19 2.61 -1.10
N GLU A 301 -10.17 2.98 -1.92
CA GLU A 301 -10.43 2.37 -3.23
C GLU A 301 -10.16 3.38 -4.34
N LEU A 302 -9.40 2.97 -5.35
CA LEU A 302 -9.09 3.76 -6.55
C LEU A 302 -9.43 2.95 -7.80
N THR A 303 -10.07 3.57 -8.75
CA THR A 303 -10.32 3.01 -10.09
C THR A 303 -9.31 3.56 -11.09
N ILE A 304 -8.63 2.68 -11.84
CA ILE A 304 -7.51 3.02 -12.72
C ILE A 304 -7.80 2.59 -14.17
#